data_86388e200c26d293aa573219cde9d62a
#
_entry.id   86388e200c26d293aa573219cde9d62a
#
_cell.length_a   1.000
_cell.length_b   1.000
_cell.length_c   1.000
_cell.angle_alpha   90.00
_cell.angle_beta   90.00
_cell.angle_gamma   90.00
#
_symmetry.space_group_name_H-M   'P 1'
#
loop_
_entity.id
_entity.type
_entity.pdbx_description
1 polymer ?
#
loop_
_entity_poly.entity_id
_entity_poly.type
_entity_poly.pdbx_seq_one_letter_code
_entity_poly.pdbx_strand_id
1 'polypeptide(L)'
;MSKIQPINRLSAHGREEDAAPAGGGPIAPHLVTGEAPAAKPNPPIELPHVPSPRRQSAVPTKTPRSLRQRWTRWALFALLPLALIAGSYWYVAGGAVMSTDDAYVEADKVGVSTDVSGIVKEVDVTENQHVDTGQVLYRLDDLPFRYALDRAEAQVGIVRNDLNALKANYQDMQAQIKQAQDDIDYYTTEFHRQQELTGKGFASQQTFDTAHRNLQAAQQKLASLKQQQAAVVANLNGDPDVAVEQHPRYRDAVAQRDEAARQLNHTVVKAPFAGIATNVPSIAPGKYLAASTTAFYLVATDHVWVDANPKETQLTYVRTGQQVAVSVDTYSDLEWHGTVESISPA
;
A
#
# COMPACT_ATOMS: atom_id res chain seq x y z
N MET A 1 24.11 -11.42 -36.07
CA MET A 1 25.13 -10.59 -36.72
C MET A 1 24.66 -9.16 -36.63
N SER A 2 25.12 -8.38 -35.81
CA SER A 2 26.15 -7.39 -35.75
C SER A 2 26.20 -6.78 -34.36
N LYS A 3 27.34 -6.90 -33.73
CA LYS A 3 27.77 -6.23 -32.50
C LYS A 3 28.00 -4.75 -32.79
N ILE A 4 27.64 -3.86 -31.83
CA ILE A 4 28.43 -2.65 -31.57
C ILE A 4 28.59 -2.50 -30.09
N GLN A 5 29.85 -2.45 -29.67
CA GLN A 5 30.33 -2.26 -28.30
C GLN A 5 30.51 -0.76 -27.93
N PRO A 6 30.85 -0.46 -26.69
CA PRO A 6 30.75 0.85 -26.07
C PRO A 6 32.00 1.68 -26.26
N ILE A 7 31.88 2.99 -26.15
CA ILE A 7 33.01 3.92 -26.10
C ILE A 7 33.22 4.39 -24.66
N ASN A 8 34.44 4.16 -24.27
CA ASN A 8 35.10 4.36 -23.00
C ASN A 8 35.81 5.72 -22.99
N ARG A 9 35.93 6.31 -21.79
CA ARG A 9 36.99 7.25 -21.31
C ARG A 9 37.05 8.66 -21.90
N LEU A 10 37.06 9.61 -20.99
CA LEU A 10 38.21 10.54 -20.90
C LEU A 10 38.38 11.08 -19.46
N SER A 11 39.50 10.72 -18.93
CA SER A 11 40.22 11.30 -17.79
C SER A 11 40.86 12.62 -18.20
N ALA A 12 41.06 13.52 -17.27
CA ALA A 12 42.26 14.35 -17.09
C ALA A 12 42.04 15.26 -15.91
N HIS A 13 42.80 15.14 -14.84
CA HIS A 13 44.08 15.85 -14.56
C HIS A 13 43.85 17.35 -14.44
N GLY A 14 44.18 17.93 -13.40
CA GLY A 14 45.30 17.97 -12.53
C GLY A 14 45.21 19.11 -11.54
N ARG A 15 45.92 18.90 -10.50
CA ARG A 15 46.99 19.63 -9.84
C ARG A 15 46.58 20.81 -9.00
N GLU A 16 46.81 20.64 -7.67
CA GLU A 16 47.97 21.18 -6.90
C GLU A 16 48.04 22.72 -6.97
N GLU A 17 48.05 23.44 -5.89
CA GLU A 17 49.05 23.57 -4.85
C GLU A 17 48.59 24.63 -3.85
N ASP A 18 48.83 24.40 -2.60
CA ASP A 18 49.62 25.10 -1.63
C ASP A 18 48.98 26.18 -0.76
N ALA A 19 49.22 26.00 0.51
CA ALA A 19 49.65 26.87 1.59
C ALA A 19 48.81 26.77 2.87
N ALA A 20 49.34 26.04 3.83
CA ALA A 20 49.22 26.35 5.25
C ALA A 20 50.09 27.59 5.57
N PRO A 21 49.92 28.32 6.68
CA PRO A 21 50.07 27.71 7.99
C PRO A 21 49.31 28.33 9.18
N ALA A 22 49.35 27.57 10.23
CA ALA A 22 49.60 27.98 11.62
C ALA A 22 48.47 28.60 12.47
N GLY A 23 48.21 27.96 13.56
CA GLY A 23 48.19 28.57 14.87
C GLY A 23 46.98 28.26 15.75
N GLY A 24 47.23 27.51 16.78
CA GLY A 24 46.33 27.50 17.93
C GLY A 24 46.08 26.14 18.54
N GLY A 25 47.00 25.71 19.37
CA GLY A 25 46.94 24.44 20.10
C GLY A 25 45.86 24.37 21.18
N PRO A 26 45.63 23.18 21.64
CA PRO A 26 44.58 22.91 22.62
C PRO A 26 45.05 23.25 24.03
N ILE A 27 44.22 23.96 24.74
CA ILE A 27 44.42 24.18 26.19
C ILE A 27 43.74 23.04 26.92
N ALA A 28 44.53 22.18 27.51
CA ALA A 28 44.10 21.19 28.49
C ALA A 28 43.80 21.87 29.84
N PRO A 29 42.79 21.41 30.57
CA PRO A 29 42.62 21.86 31.95
C PRO A 29 43.51 21.07 32.89
N HIS A 30 44.29 21.82 33.65
CA HIS A 30 45.14 21.36 34.72
C HIS A 30 44.31 20.80 35.89
N LEU A 31 44.59 19.59 36.24
CA LEU A 31 44.44 19.03 37.59
C LEU A 31 45.31 19.80 38.58
N VAL A 32 44.67 20.34 39.62
CA VAL A 32 45.38 20.77 40.81
C VAL A 32 44.95 19.87 41.94
N THR A 33 45.78 18.92 42.21
CA THR A 33 45.91 18.20 43.48
C THR A 33 46.40 19.16 44.55
N GLY A 34 45.64 19.34 45.58
CA GLY A 34 46.06 20.00 46.81
C GLY A 34 45.89 19.06 47.96
N GLU A 35 47.00 18.47 48.32
CA GLU A 35 47.23 17.57 49.44
C GLU A 35 47.30 18.34 50.75
N ALA A 36 46.75 17.69 51.76
CA ALA A 36 46.71 17.87 53.21
C ALA A 36 47.75 18.80 53.88
N PRO A 37 47.57 19.17 55.12
CA PRO A 37 48.07 18.22 56.13
C PRO A 37 47.23 18.06 57.40
N ALA A 38 47.45 16.92 57.97
CA ALA A 38 47.04 16.45 59.29
C ALA A 38 47.59 17.31 60.42
N ALA A 39 46.81 17.58 61.41
CA ALA A 39 47.28 17.99 62.72
C ALA A 39 46.76 17.03 63.77
N LYS A 40 47.67 16.43 64.44
CA LYS A 40 47.54 15.47 65.57
C LYS A 40 47.22 16.18 66.88
N PRO A 41 46.93 15.44 67.91
CA PRO A 41 46.06 15.77 69.01
C PRO A 41 46.84 16.34 70.20
N ASN A 42 46.16 16.99 71.08
CA ASN A 42 46.71 17.34 72.40
C ASN A 42 45.82 16.82 73.54
N PRO A 43 46.47 16.52 74.65
CA PRO A 43 46.07 15.55 75.64
C PRO A 43 45.25 16.12 76.82
N PRO A 44 44.93 15.24 77.79
CA PRO A 44 43.88 15.51 78.80
C PRO A 44 44.40 16.36 79.97
N ILE A 45 43.51 17.11 80.53
CA ILE A 45 43.73 17.78 81.79
C ILE A 45 42.91 17.06 82.87
N GLU A 46 43.62 16.53 83.81
CA GLU A 46 43.15 15.85 85.01
C GLU A 46 42.92 16.85 86.14
N LEU A 47 42.01 16.50 87.03
CA LEU A 47 41.89 16.76 88.46
C LEU A 47 40.96 17.90 88.91
N PRO A 48 40.39 17.84 90.13
CA PRO A 48 40.51 16.83 91.15
C PRO A 48 39.16 16.37 91.82
N HIS A 49 39.29 15.29 92.43
CA HIS A 49 38.44 14.58 93.45
C HIS A 49 38.00 15.49 94.60
N VAL A 50 36.69 15.37 95.00
CA VAL A 50 36.26 15.60 96.38
C VAL A 50 35.11 14.63 96.74
N PRO A 51 35.04 14.07 97.94
CA PRO A 51 34.36 12.83 98.22
C PRO A 51 32.92 12.96 98.72
N SER A 52 32.27 11.82 98.71
CA SER A 52 30.93 11.42 99.18
C SER A 52 30.39 12.08 100.43
N PRO A 53 29.10 11.99 100.62
CA PRO A 53 28.63 11.08 101.71
C PRO A 53 27.50 10.12 101.33
N ARG A 54 27.66 9.01 101.90
CA ARG A 54 26.81 7.86 102.07
C ARG A 54 25.45 8.25 102.65
N ARG A 55 24.34 7.83 102.07
CA ARG A 55 23.13 7.48 102.85
C ARG A 55 22.28 6.43 102.11
N GLN A 56 22.18 5.35 102.66
CA GLN A 56 21.09 4.52 103.19
C GLN A 56 20.07 4.01 102.16
N SER A 57 20.11 2.71 102.15
CA SER A 57 19.17 1.75 101.57
C SER A 57 17.70 2.09 101.83
N ALA A 58 16.92 2.14 100.80
CA ALA A 58 15.47 2.00 100.86
C ALA A 58 15.03 0.81 100.04
N VAL A 59 14.37 -0.09 100.75
CA VAL A 59 13.77 -1.35 100.29
C VAL A 59 12.81 -1.15 99.13
N PRO A 60 12.86 -1.94 98.08
CA PRO A 60 11.87 -1.77 96.98
C PRO A 60 10.59 -2.47 97.36
N THR A 61 9.54 -1.68 97.51
CA THR A 61 8.18 -2.21 97.56
C THR A 61 7.73 -2.59 96.13
N LYS A 62 7.46 -3.88 95.93
CA LYS A 62 6.89 -4.45 94.75
C LYS A 62 5.44 -3.95 94.60
N THR A 63 5.20 -3.01 93.69
CA THR A 63 3.84 -2.72 93.26
C THR A 63 3.38 -3.77 92.25
N PRO A 64 2.11 -4.22 92.31
CA PRO A 64 1.65 -5.26 91.38
C PRO A 64 1.44 -4.58 89.98
N ARG A 65 2.20 -5.16 89.04
CA ARG A 65 2.06 -4.78 87.63
C ARG A 65 0.64 -5.06 87.13
N SER A 66 -0.13 -4.02 86.86
CA SER A 66 -1.49 -4.09 86.32
C SER A 66 -1.56 -4.94 85.03
N LEU A 67 -2.53 -5.81 84.97
CA LEU A 67 -2.86 -6.65 83.81
C LEU A 67 -2.89 -5.82 82.45
N ARG A 68 -3.17 -4.52 82.57
CA ARG A 68 -3.13 -3.57 81.43
C ARG A 68 -1.75 -3.47 80.77
N GLN A 69 -0.66 -3.56 81.54
CA GLN A 69 0.71 -3.48 80.98
C GLN A 69 1.15 -4.78 80.26
N ARG A 70 0.54 -5.91 80.53
CA ARG A 70 0.75 -7.16 79.81
C ARG A 70 0.01 -7.13 78.45
N TRP A 71 -1.21 -6.64 78.42
CA TRP A 71 -2.01 -6.51 77.21
C TRP A 71 -1.40 -5.51 76.20
N THR A 72 -0.86 -4.39 76.68
CA THR A 72 -0.16 -3.42 75.81
C THR A 72 1.09 -3.96 75.20
N ARG A 73 1.80 -4.83 75.95
CA ARG A 73 3.00 -5.51 75.38
C ARG A 73 2.61 -6.56 74.37
N TRP A 74 1.57 -7.33 74.58
CA TRP A 74 1.06 -8.30 73.61
C TRP A 74 0.47 -7.62 72.40
N ALA A 75 -0.23 -6.50 72.56
CA ALA A 75 -0.74 -5.67 71.47
C ALA A 75 0.41 -5.08 70.59
N LEU A 76 1.50 -4.65 71.28
CA LEU A 76 2.70 -4.16 70.57
C LEU A 76 3.40 -5.26 69.77
N PHE A 77 3.46 -6.47 70.37
CA PHE A 77 4.03 -7.64 69.67
C PHE A 77 3.15 -8.13 68.52
N ALA A 78 1.84 -7.99 68.60
CA ALA A 78 0.88 -8.30 67.53
C ALA A 78 0.87 -7.26 66.42
N LEU A 79 1.21 -6.00 66.68
CA LEU A 79 1.24 -4.91 65.70
C LEU A 79 2.40 -5.10 64.71
N LEU A 80 3.53 -5.69 65.13
CA LEU A 80 4.67 -5.89 64.24
C LEU A 80 4.39 -6.90 63.14
N PRO A 81 3.83 -8.11 63.37
CA PRO A 81 3.45 -9.01 62.28
C PRO A 81 2.29 -8.43 61.43
N LEU A 82 1.35 -7.67 62.03
CA LEU A 82 0.29 -7.04 61.27
C LEU A 82 0.84 -5.96 60.34
N ALA A 83 1.83 -5.17 60.76
CA ALA A 83 2.51 -4.17 59.96
C ALA A 83 3.34 -4.84 58.87
N LEU A 84 3.98 -5.99 59.16
CA LEU A 84 4.70 -6.78 58.14
C LEU A 84 3.74 -7.36 57.08
N ILE A 85 2.59 -7.89 57.53
CA ILE A 85 1.58 -8.43 56.57
C ILE A 85 1.00 -7.30 55.73
N ALA A 86 0.65 -6.16 56.35
CA ALA A 86 0.13 -5.00 55.63
C ALA A 86 1.15 -4.38 54.68
N GLY A 87 2.43 -4.27 55.11
CA GLY A 87 3.54 -3.82 54.28
C GLY A 87 3.87 -4.78 53.14
N SER A 88 3.84 -6.08 53.42
CA SER A 88 4.01 -7.10 52.39
C SER A 88 2.87 -7.11 51.38
N TYR A 89 1.63 -6.98 51.88
CA TYR A 89 0.46 -6.85 51.00
C TYR A 89 0.55 -5.59 50.14
N TRP A 90 0.92 -4.44 50.72
CA TRP A 90 1.10 -3.19 50.02
C TRP A 90 2.25 -3.23 48.99
N TYR A 91 3.36 -3.90 49.36
CA TYR A 91 4.50 -4.12 48.47
C TYR A 91 4.14 -5.05 47.29
N VAL A 92 3.42 -6.13 47.54
CA VAL A 92 2.96 -7.04 46.46
C VAL A 92 1.85 -6.45 45.61
N ALA A 93 0.91 -5.72 46.22
CA ALA A 93 -0.19 -5.08 45.50
C ALA A 93 0.24 -3.78 44.79
N GLY A 94 1.18 -3.01 45.33
CA GLY A 94 1.68 -1.77 44.76
C GLY A 94 2.73 -1.95 43.65
N GLY A 95 3.34 -3.13 43.51
CA GLY A 95 4.42 -3.40 42.57
C GLY A 95 3.99 -3.76 41.14
N ALA A 96 2.69 -3.71 40.85
CA ALA A 96 2.16 -4.18 39.56
C ALA A 96 1.88 -3.08 38.54
N VAL A 97 2.22 -1.83 38.82
CA VAL A 97 2.06 -0.73 37.87
C VAL A 97 3.36 -0.53 37.10
N MET A 98 3.30 -0.75 35.79
CA MET A 98 4.39 -0.47 34.89
C MET A 98 4.14 0.89 34.22
N SER A 99 5.17 1.72 34.13
CA SER A 99 5.15 2.95 33.34
C SER A 99 6.36 2.99 32.41
N THR A 100 6.18 3.59 31.25
CA THR A 100 7.25 3.89 30.29
C THR A 100 7.03 5.26 29.72
N ASP A 101 8.10 6.01 29.56
CA ASP A 101 8.11 7.32 28.89
C ASP A 101 8.47 7.17 27.41
N ASP A 102 8.89 5.95 26.99
CA ASP A 102 9.20 5.65 25.59
C ASP A 102 7.93 5.10 24.91
N ALA A 103 7.02 6.04 24.61
CA ALA A 103 5.74 5.76 23.99
C ALA A 103 5.41 6.85 22.96
N TYR A 104 4.96 6.42 21.79
CA TYR A 104 4.64 7.29 20.67
C TYR A 104 3.20 7.10 20.23
N VAL A 105 2.55 8.22 19.92
CA VAL A 105 1.22 8.19 19.29
C VAL A 105 1.40 7.93 17.81
N GLU A 106 0.82 6.85 17.33
CA GLU A 106 0.86 6.43 15.94
C GLU A 106 -0.55 6.45 15.33
N ALA A 107 -0.60 6.58 14.03
CA ALA A 107 -1.83 6.50 13.24
C ALA A 107 -1.51 5.90 11.88
N ASP A 108 -2.54 5.36 11.21
CA ASP A 108 -2.39 4.89 9.84
C ASP A 108 -1.90 6.02 8.93
N LYS A 109 -0.74 5.84 8.33
CA LYS A 109 -0.11 6.79 7.42
C LYS A 109 0.05 6.19 6.04
N VAL A 110 -0.65 6.73 5.06
CA VAL A 110 -0.61 6.26 3.68
C VAL A 110 0.01 7.32 2.78
N GLY A 111 0.98 6.90 1.97
CA GLY A 111 1.51 7.72 0.88
C GLY A 111 0.49 7.83 -0.25
N VAL A 112 -0.01 9.03 -0.49
CA VAL A 112 -0.91 9.31 -1.61
C VAL A 112 -0.08 9.33 -2.90
N SER A 113 -0.38 8.42 -3.81
CA SER A 113 0.27 8.32 -5.12
C SER A 113 -0.79 8.20 -6.22
N THR A 114 -0.35 8.37 -7.45
CA THR A 114 -1.17 8.09 -8.63
C THR A 114 -0.60 6.90 -9.40
N ASP A 115 -1.43 6.15 -10.09
CA ASP A 115 -1.02 5.06 -10.98
C ASP A 115 -0.81 5.53 -12.44
N VAL A 116 -1.10 6.80 -12.74
CA VAL A 116 -0.84 7.43 -14.03
C VAL A 116 0.20 8.55 -13.88
N SER A 117 1.12 8.65 -14.83
CA SER A 117 2.14 9.71 -14.85
C SER A 117 1.59 10.96 -15.50
N GLY A 118 1.85 12.13 -14.92
CA GLY A 118 1.37 13.38 -15.51
C GLY A 118 1.93 14.63 -14.82
N ILE A 119 1.61 15.78 -15.38
CA ILE A 119 1.92 17.08 -14.78
C ILE A 119 0.80 17.44 -13.81
N VAL A 120 1.14 17.89 -12.61
CA VAL A 120 0.17 18.40 -11.64
C VAL A 120 -0.42 19.69 -12.19
N LYS A 121 -1.74 19.70 -12.38
CA LYS A 121 -2.50 20.87 -12.84
C LYS A 121 -2.90 21.75 -11.66
N GLU A 122 -3.39 21.13 -10.60
CA GLU A 122 -3.93 21.80 -9.44
C GLU A 122 -3.75 20.94 -8.20
N VAL A 123 -3.54 21.58 -7.04
CA VAL A 123 -3.48 20.94 -5.72
C VAL A 123 -4.60 21.55 -4.90
N ASP A 124 -5.59 20.73 -4.53
CA ASP A 124 -6.85 21.17 -3.90
C ASP A 124 -6.78 21.15 -2.37
N VAL A 125 -5.61 20.82 -1.79
CA VAL A 125 -5.40 20.72 -0.34
C VAL A 125 -4.17 21.48 0.11
N THR A 126 -4.17 21.90 1.39
CA THR A 126 -3.05 22.59 2.04
C THR A 126 -2.43 21.71 3.13
N GLU A 127 -1.24 22.12 3.58
CA GLU A 127 -0.53 21.43 4.67
C GLU A 127 -1.37 21.43 5.95
N ASN A 128 -1.43 20.27 6.63
CA ASN A 128 -2.20 20.03 7.85
C ASN A 128 -3.72 20.24 7.70
N GLN A 129 -4.24 20.21 6.48
CA GLN A 129 -5.68 20.26 6.24
C GLN A 129 -6.34 18.92 6.53
N HIS A 130 -7.45 18.94 7.25
CA HIS A 130 -8.34 17.80 7.36
C HIS A 130 -9.11 17.60 6.06
N VAL A 131 -9.18 16.36 5.58
CA VAL A 131 -9.87 15.96 4.36
C VAL A 131 -10.80 14.79 4.64
N ASP A 132 -11.94 14.78 3.96
CA ASP A 132 -12.93 13.72 4.05
C ASP A 132 -12.64 12.61 3.01
N THR A 133 -13.14 11.41 3.27
CA THR A 133 -13.07 10.29 2.32
C THR A 133 -13.69 10.68 0.97
N GLY A 134 -12.96 10.47 -0.13
CA GLY A 134 -13.39 10.80 -1.48
C GLY A 134 -13.19 12.26 -1.87
N GLN A 135 -12.72 13.13 -0.96
CA GLN A 135 -12.35 14.52 -1.28
C GLN A 135 -11.19 14.54 -2.28
N VAL A 136 -11.25 15.44 -3.25
CA VAL A 136 -10.18 15.62 -4.24
C VAL A 136 -8.98 16.24 -3.56
N LEU A 137 -7.82 15.64 -3.78
CA LEU A 137 -6.54 16.06 -3.22
C LEU A 137 -5.71 16.86 -4.21
N TYR A 138 -5.59 16.37 -5.43
CA TYR A 138 -4.94 17.07 -6.53
C TYR A 138 -5.41 16.51 -7.88
N ARG A 139 -5.12 17.25 -8.93
CA ARG A 139 -5.48 16.91 -10.31
C ARG A 139 -4.23 16.93 -11.18
N LEU A 140 -4.11 15.95 -12.04
CA LEU A 140 -3.14 15.96 -13.13
C LEU A 140 -3.73 16.63 -14.37
N ASP A 141 -2.89 17.00 -15.32
CA ASP A 141 -3.34 17.45 -16.64
C ASP A 141 -4.09 16.31 -17.34
N ASP A 142 -5.37 16.51 -17.55
CA ASP A 142 -6.30 15.53 -18.10
C ASP A 142 -6.35 15.51 -19.63
N LEU A 143 -5.80 16.53 -20.31
CA LEU A 143 -5.89 16.67 -21.76
C LEU A 143 -5.31 15.48 -22.54
N PRO A 144 -4.09 14.97 -22.22
CA PRO A 144 -3.55 13.81 -22.93
C PRO A 144 -4.43 12.55 -22.77
N PHE A 145 -5.03 12.37 -21.60
CA PHE A 145 -5.90 11.23 -21.29
C PHE A 145 -7.26 11.34 -22.00
N ARG A 146 -7.82 12.55 -22.10
CA ARG A 146 -9.02 12.79 -22.92
C ARG A 146 -8.80 12.43 -24.38
N TYR A 147 -7.68 12.91 -24.96
CA TYR A 147 -7.34 12.53 -26.34
C TYR A 147 -7.09 11.03 -26.52
N ALA A 148 -6.55 10.35 -25.52
CA ALA A 148 -6.39 8.89 -25.54
C ALA A 148 -7.76 8.20 -25.53
N LEU A 149 -8.68 8.66 -24.69
CA LEU A 149 -10.05 8.14 -24.62
C LEU A 149 -10.79 8.37 -25.94
N ASP A 150 -10.78 9.59 -26.48
CA ASP A 150 -11.44 9.93 -27.76
C ASP A 150 -10.93 9.03 -28.91
N ARG A 151 -9.61 8.79 -28.93
CA ARG A 151 -9.01 7.87 -29.92
C ARG A 151 -9.48 6.43 -29.74
N ALA A 152 -9.55 5.96 -28.50
CA ALA A 152 -10.02 4.61 -28.20
C ALA A 152 -11.51 4.45 -28.54
N GLU A 153 -12.34 5.46 -28.28
CA GLU A 153 -13.76 5.48 -28.68
C GLU A 153 -13.93 5.45 -30.21
N ALA A 154 -13.13 6.23 -30.92
CA ALA A 154 -13.12 6.18 -32.37
C ALA A 154 -12.74 4.80 -32.90
N GLN A 155 -11.77 4.13 -32.25
CA GLN A 155 -11.36 2.78 -32.61
C GLN A 155 -12.47 1.74 -32.42
N VAL A 156 -13.25 1.84 -31.34
CA VAL A 156 -14.46 1.00 -31.14
C VAL A 156 -15.45 1.21 -32.30
N GLY A 157 -15.66 2.46 -32.74
CA GLY A 157 -16.51 2.77 -33.88
C GLY A 157 -16.01 2.17 -35.20
N ILE A 158 -14.72 2.26 -35.47
CA ILE A 158 -14.07 1.65 -36.64
C ILE A 158 -14.28 0.15 -36.66
N VAL A 159 -13.91 -0.55 -35.56
CA VAL A 159 -14.06 -2.00 -35.45
C VAL A 159 -15.51 -2.45 -35.61
N ARG A 160 -16.47 -1.70 -35.04
CA ARG A 160 -17.89 -1.98 -35.23
C ARG A 160 -18.28 -1.92 -36.69
N ASN A 161 -17.85 -0.86 -37.40
CA ASN A 161 -18.17 -0.70 -38.81
C ASN A 161 -17.53 -1.79 -39.70
N ASP A 162 -16.26 -2.15 -39.41
CA ASP A 162 -15.56 -3.23 -40.10
C ASP A 162 -16.28 -4.58 -39.93
N LEU A 163 -16.72 -4.90 -38.73
CA LEU A 163 -17.46 -6.14 -38.47
C LEU A 163 -18.83 -6.14 -39.15
N ASN A 164 -19.54 -5.01 -39.16
CA ASN A 164 -20.78 -4.89 -39.88
C ASN A 164 -20.57 -5.04 -41.40
N ALA A 165 -19.51 -4.49 -41.97
CA ALA A 165 -19.14 -4.67 -43.36
C ALA A 165 -18.81 -6.15 -43.68
N LEU A 166 -18.10 -6.84 -42.78
CA LEU A 166 -17.84 -8.30 -42.93
C LEU A 166 -19.15 -9.12 -42.93
N LYS A 167 -20.11 -8.77 -42.05
CA LYS A 167 -21.43 -9.43 -42.01
C LYS A 167 -22.23 -9.16 -43.29
N ALA A 168 -22.21 -7.96 -43.79
CA ALA A 168 -22.86 -7.64 -45.08
C ALA A 168 -22.21 -8.41 -46.22
N ASN A 169 -20.88 -8.50 -46.27
CA ASN A 169 -20.17 -9.31 -47.26
C ASN A 169 -20.53 -10.80 -47.15
N TYR A 170 -20.64 -11.35 -45.94
CA TYR A 170 -21.09 -12.72 -45.73
C TYR A 170 -22.49 -12.96 -46.34
N GLN A 171 -23.44 -12.05 -46.12
CA GLN A 171 -24.82 -12.13 -46.70
C GLN A 171 -24.78 -12.05 -48.24
N ASP A 172 -23.97 -11.18 -48.82
CA ASP A 172 -23.77 -11.08 -50.26
C ASP A 172 -23.18 -12.40 -50.82
N MET A 173 -22.16 -13.00 -50.15
CA MET A 173 -21.64 -14.29 -50.54
C MET A 173 -22.70 -15.40 -50.51
N GLN A 174 -23.59 -15.38 -49.50
CA GLN A 174 -24.73 -16.33 -49.46
C GLN A 174 -25.64 -16.20 -50.67
N ALA A 175 -25.96 -14.97 -51.09
CA ALA A 175 -26.80 -14.73 -52.28
C ALA A 175 -26.11 -15.21 -53.55
N GLN A 176 -24.79 -14.97 -53.70
CA GLN A 176 -23.99 -15.44 -54.85
C GLN A 176 -23.88 -16.96 -54.90
N ILE A 177 -23.71 -17.62 -53.71
CA ILE A 177 -23.70 -19.09 -53.65
C ILE A 177 -25.02 -19.67 -54.08
N LYS A 178 -26.14 -19.07 -53.61
CA LYS A 178 -27.49 -19.48 -54.02
C LYS A 178 -27.65 -19.38 -55.55
N GLN A 179 -27.29 -18.24 -56.14
CA GLN A 179 -27.32 -18.08 -57.59
C GLN A 179 -26.46 -19.13 -58.32
N ALA A 180 -25.23 -19.37 -57.85
CA ALA A 180 -24.37 -20.40 -58.45
C ALA A 180 -24.96 -21.81 -58.30
N GLN A 181 -25.76 -22.06 -57.26
CA GLN A 181 -26.49 -23.33 -57.10
C GLN A 181 -27.61 -23.45 -58.12
N ASP A 182 -28.38 -22.39 -58.34
CA ASP A 182 -29.45 -22.32 -59.34
C ASP A 182 -28.85 -22.50 -60.75
N ASP A 183 -27.66 -21.92 -61.06
CA ASP A 183 -26.94 -22.13 -62.30
C ASP A 183 -26.52 -23.61 -62.50
N ILE A 184 -26.07 -24.27 -61.46
CA ILE A 184 -25.72 -25.73 -61.52
C ILE A 184 -26.96 -26.55 -61.84
N ASP A 185 -28.10 -26.27 -61.23
CA ASP A 185 -29.37 -26.99 -61.47
C ASP A 185 -29.81 -26.82 -62.93
N TYR A 186 -29.71 -25.61 -63.47
CA TYR A 186 -29.95 -25.35 -64.88
C TYR A 186 -28.99 -26.10 -65.80
N TYR A 187 -27.68 -26.01 -65.61
CA TYR A 187 -26.70 -26.70 -66.47
C TYR A 187 -26.76 -28.22 -66.31
N THR A 188 -27.13 -28.71 -65.15
CA THR A 188 -27.36 -30.15 -64.93
C THR A 188 -28.51 -30.68 -65.78
N THR A 189 -29.61 -29.94 -65.80
CA THR A 189 -30.78 -30.25 -66.65
C THR A 189 -30.43 -30.22 -68.12
N GLU A 190 -29.67 -29.18 -68.54
CA GLU A 190 -29.22 -29.04 -69.93
C GLU A 190 -28.24 -30.14 -70.35
N PHE A 191 -27.31 -30.50 -69.46
CA PHE A 191 -26.35 -31.61 -69.69
C PHE A 191 -27.13 -32.93 -69.89
N HIS A 192 -28.08 -33.27 -69.05
CA HIS A 192 -28.89 -34.49 -69.21
C HIS A 192 -29.70 -34.48 -70.47
N ARG A 193 -30.27 -33.34 -70.88
CA ARG A 193 -31.03 -33.20 -72.11
C ARG A 193 -30.10 -33.48 -73.32
N GLN A 194 -28.89 -32.85 -73.35
CA GLN A 194 -27.93 -33.04 -74.43
C GLN A 194 -27.41 -34.49 -74.49
N GLN A 195 -27.20 -35.09 -73.33
CA GLN A 195 -26.77 -36.48 -73.21
C GLN A 195 -27.80 -37.45 -73.81
N GLU A 196 -29.10 -37.25 -73.54
CA GLU A 196 -30.18 -38.05 -74.13
C GLU A 196 -30.32 -37.86 -75.63
N LEU A 197 -30.25 -36.59 -76.12
CA LEU A 197 -30.37 -36.29 -77.51
C LEU A 197 -29.17 -36.82 -78.32
N THR A 198 -27.97 -36.73 -77.83
CA THR A 198 -26.75 -37.27 -78.46
C THR A 198 -26.83 -38.80 -78.48
N GLY A 199 -27.27 -39.47 -77.41
CA GLY A 199 -27.47 -40.93 -77.36
C GLY A 199 -28.50 -41.43 -78.36
N LYS A 200 -29.48 -40.61 -78.75
CA LYS A 200 -30.48 -40.90 -79.78
C LYS A 200 -30.05 -40.42 -81.16
N GLY A 201 -28.89 -39.81 -81.34
CA GLY A 201 -28.36 -39.30 -82.60
C GLY A 201 -28.96 -37.96 -83.06
N PHE A 202 -29.71 -37.23 -82.21
CA PHE A 202 -30.35 -35.95 -82.52
C PHE A 202 -29.55 -34.71 -82.14
N ALA A 203 -28.39 -34.85 -81.43
CA ALA A 203 -27.48 -33.78 -81.15
C ALA A 203 -26.04 -34.15 -81.50
N SER A 204 -25.18 -33.11 -81.76
CA SER A 204 -23.76 -33.35 -82.04
C SER A 204 -22.94 -33.58 -80.79
N GLN A 205 -21.80 -34.30 -80.90
CA GLN A 205 -20.88 -34.50 -79.78
C GLN A 205 -20.37 -33.12 -79.25
N GLN A 206 -20.17 -32.14 -80.13
CA GLN A 206 -19.74 -30.80 -79.76
C GLN A 206 -20.75 -30.09 -78.80
N THR A 207 -22.07 -30.27 -79.01
CA THR A 207 -23.09 -29.70 -78.12
C THR A 207 -23.08 -30.38 -76.75
N PHE A 208 -22.92 -31.69 -76.71
CA PHE A 208 -22.77 -32.45 -75.47
C PHE A 208 -21.51 -31.99 -74.68
N ASP A 209 -20.34 -31.93 -75.37
CA ASP A 209 -19.08 -31.52 -74.74
C ASP A 209 -19.16 -30.07 -74.23
N THR A 210 -19.93 -29.20 -74.89
CA THR A 210 -20.18 -27.83 -74.43
C THR A 210 -21.04 -27.80 -73.18
N ALA A 211 -22.12 -28.55 -73.14
CA ALA A 211 -22.98 -28.69 -71.94
C ALA A 211 -22.21 -29.24 -70.75
N HIS A 212 -21.35 -30.26 -71.00
CA HIS A 212 -20.48 -30.81 -69.93
C HIS A 212 -19.52 -29.80 -69.38
N ARG A 213 -18.81 -29.02 -70.23
CA ARG A 213 -17.90 -27.95 -69.81
C ARG A 213 -18.61 -26.85 -69.02
N ASN A 214 -19.85 -26.45 -69.46
CA ASN A 214 -20.62 -25.45 -68.75
C ASN A 214 -21.00 -25.91 -67.35
N LEU A 215 -21.44 -27.15 -67.19
CA LEU A 215 -21.72 -27.74 -65.88
C LEU A 215 -20.44 -27.78 -64.97
N GLN A 216 -19.30 -28.21 -65.53
CA GLN A 216 -18.05 -28.19 -64.79
C GLN A 216 -17.65 -26.75 -64.35
N ALA A 217 -17.78 -25.75 -65.24
CA ALA A 217 -17.49 -24.38 -64.91
C ALA A 217 -18.36 -23.83 -63.80
N ALA A 218 -19.70 -24.15 -63.81
CA ALA A 218 -20.59 -23.76 -62.77
C ALA A 218 -20.25 -24.41 -61.42
N GLN A 219 -19.89 -25.70 -61.41
CA GLN A 219 -19.47 -26.39 -60.21
C GLN A 219 -18.15 -25.78 -59.61
N GLN A 220 -17.17 -25.45 -60.48
CA GLN A 220 -15.94 -24.81 -60.03
C GLN A 220 -16.21 -23.38 -59.48
N LYS A 221 -17.14 -22.65 -60.09
CA LYS A 221 -17.56 -21.33 -59.56
C LYS A 221 -18.15 -21.43 -58.21
N LEU A 222 -19.07 -22.38 -57.97
CA LEU A 222 -19.65 -22.64 -56.64
C LEU A 222 -18.58 -23.00 -55.62
N ALA A 223 -17.63 -23.87 -55.96
CA ALA A 223 -16.54 -24.26 -55.08
C ALA A 223 -15.66 -23.05 -54.67
N SER A 224 -15.34 -22.17 -55.64
CA SER A 224 -14.61 -20.91 -55.38
C SER A 224 -15.36 -19.98 -54.41
N LEU A 225 -16.68 -19.76 -54.65
CA LEU A 225 -17.51 -18.93 -53.80
C LEU A 225 -17.61 -19.46 -52.37
N LYS A 226 -17.75 -20.79 -52.20
CA LYS A 226 -17.73 -21.42 -50.87
C LYS A 226 -16.41 -21.23 -50.14
N GLN A 227 -15.26 -21.27 -50.84
CA GLN A 227 -13.97 -20.97 -50.23
C GLN A 227 -13.85 -19.52 -49.82
N GLN A 228 -14.33 -18.59 -50.65
CA GLN A 228 -14.37 -17.15 -50.30
C GLN A 228 -15.24 -16.88 -49.07
N GLN A 229 -16.43 -17.52 -49.02
CA GLN A 229 -17.30 -17.45 -47.88
C GLN A 229 -16.63 -17.98 -46.60
N ALA A 230 -15.92 -19.12 -46.69
CA ALA A 230 -15.18 -19.70 -45.56
C ALA A 230 -14.11 -18.71 -45.00
N ALA A 231 -13.43 -17.96 -45.89
CA ALA A 231 -12.50 -16.92 -45.47
C ALA A 231 -13.21 -15.76 -44.73
N VAL A 232 -14.38 -15.34 -45.17
CA VAL A 232 -15.19 -14.33 -44.46
C VAL A 232 -15.65 -14.86 -43.09
N VAL A 233 -16.11 -16.11 -43.02
CA VAL A 233 -16.51 -16.75 -41.77
C VAL A 233 -15.32 -16.84 -40.78
N ALA A 234 -14.12 -17.17 -41.27
CA ALA A 234 -12.92 -17.18 -40.45
C ALA A 234 -12.63 -15.78 -39.85
N ASN A 235 -12.82 -14.70 -40.64
CA ASN A 235 -12.66 -13.33 -40.15
C ASN A 235 -13.77 -12.90 -39.15
N LEU A 236 -14.93 -13.59 -39.18
CA LEU A 236 -16.00 -13.46 -38.20
C LEU A 236 -15.87 -14.41 -37.00
N ASN A 237 -14.64 -14.91 -36.77
CA ASN A 237 -14.32 -15.83 -35.68
C ASN A 237 -15.07 -17.17 -35.74
N GLY A 238 -15.43 -17.62 -36.93
CA GLY A 238 -16.11 -18.89 -37.17
C GLY A 238 -17.64 -18.85 -37.02
N ASP A 239 -18.20 -17.76 -36.54
CA ASP A 239 -19.65 -17.59 -36.34
C ASP A 239 -20.13 -16.28 -36.99
N PRO A 240 -20.78 -16.35 -38.16
CA PRO A 240 -21.29 -15.17 -38.84
C PRO A 240 -22.50 -14.51 -38.15
N ASP A 241 -23.19 -15.26 -37.27
CA ASP A 241 -24.40 -14.78 -36.58
C ASP A 241 -24.09 -14.14 -35.23
N VAL A 242 -22.86 -14.29 -34.73
CA VAL A 242 -22.42 -13.69 -33.47
C VAL A 242 -22.68 -12.19 -33.46
N ALA A 243 -23.21 -11.66 -32.34
CA ALA A 243 -23.38 -10.21 -32.19
C ALA A 243 -22.03 -9.50 -32.26
N VAL A 244 -21.97 -8.31 -32.88
CA VAL A 244 -20.73 -7.54 -33.04
C VAL A 244 -20.07 -7.29 -31.69
N GLU A 245 -20.88 -7.05 -30.65
CA GLU A 245 -20.43 -6.80 -29.27
C GLU A 245 -19.75 -8.00 -28.63
N GLN A 246 -20.02 -9.21 -29.09
CA GLN A 246 -19.42 -10.44 -28.57
C GLN A 246 -18.15 -10.83 -29.34
N HIS A 247 -17.89 -10.20 -30.50
CA HIS A 247 -16.72 -10.50 -31.30
C HIS A 247 -15.42 -10.10 -30.59
N PRO A 248 -14.38 -10.96 -30.56
CA PRO A 248 -13.13 -10.68 -29.82
C PRO A 248 -12.46 -9.35 -30.17
N ARG A 249 -12.43 -8.97 -31.46
CA ARG A 249 -11.87 -7.67 -31.91
C ARG A 249 -12.63 -6.47 -31.33
N TYR A 250 -13.95 -6.57 -31.23
CA TYR A 250 -14.77 -5.50 -30.63
C TYR A 250 -14.55 -5.41 -29.13
N ARG A 251 -14.51 -6.55 -28.43
CA ARG A 251 -14.23 -6.59 -27.00
C ARG A 251 -12.83 -6.05 -26.65
N ASP A 252 -11.85 -6.33 -27.48
CA ASP A 252 -10.51 -5.77 -27.32
C ASP A 252 -10.53 -4.24 -27.45
N ALA A 253 -11.18 -3.71 -28.48
CA ALA A 253 -11.33 -2.26 -28.65
C ALA A 253 -12.06 -1.60 -27.48
N VAL A 254 -13.11 -2.25 -26.94
CA VAL A 254 -13.84 -1.78 -25.76
C VAL A 254 -12.93 -1.80 -24.53
N ALA A 255 -12.13 -2.86 -24.32
CA ALA A 255 -11.21 -2.95 -23.21
C ALA A 255 -10.14 -1.82 -23.27
N GLN A 256 -9.64 -1.47 -24.45
CA GLN A 256 -8.73 -0.35 -24.64
C GLN A 256 -9.40 0.99 -24.31
N ARG A 257 -10.67 1.19 -24.72
CA ARG A 257 -11.45 2.38 -24.36
C ARG A 257 -11.65 2.46 -22.83
N ASP A 258 -12.02 1.37 -22.19
CA ASP A 258 -12.26 1.31 -20.75
C ASP A 258 -10.97 1.59 -19.96
N GLU A 259 -9.82 1.09 -20.44
CA GLU A 259 -8.52 1.40 -19.86
C GLU A 259 -8.17 2.88 -19.99
N ALA A 260 -8.41 3.50 -21.15
CA ALA A 260 -8.22 4.94 -21.35
C ALA A 260 -9.16 5.76 -20.44
N ALA A 261 -10.41 5.32 -20.27
CA ALA A 261 -11.37 5.96 -19.35
C ALA A 261 -10.93 5.82 -17.89
N ARG A 262 -10.40 4.67 -17.48
CA ARG A 262 -9.82 4.44 -16.15
C ARG A 262 -8.65 5.40 -15.92
N GLN A 263 -7.71 5.49 -16.85
CA GLN A 263 -6.57 6.40 -16.76
C GLN A 263 -7.00 7.87 -16.64
N LEU A 264 -8.01 8.29 -17.40
CA LEU A 264 -8.58 9.62 -17.27
C LEU A 264 -9.19 9.85 -15.88
N ASN A 265 -9.93 8.90 -15.34
CA ASN A 265 -10.49 9.00 -14.00
C ASN A 265 -9.40 9.12 -12.93
N HIS A 266 -8.26 8.44 -13.10
CA HIS A 266 -7.13 8.46 -12.18
C HIS A 266 -6.29 9.74 -12.28
N THR A 267 -6.58 10.66 -13.20
CA THR A 267 -6.00 12.01 -13.17
C THR A 267 -6.52 12.86 -12.03
N VAL A 268 -7.65 12.47 -11.42
CA VAL A 268 -8.24 13.11 -10.24
C VAL A 268 -7.99 12.21 -9.03
N VAL A 269 -7.01 12.57 -8.22
CA VAL A 269 -6.64 11.79 -7.04
C VAL A 269 -7.46 12.23 -5.85
N LYS A 270 -8.10 11.24 -5.18
CA LYS A 270 -9.01 11.45 -4.07
C LYS A 270 -8.49 10.77 -2.80
N ALA A 271 -8.92 11.29 -1.64
CA ALA A 271 -8.60 10.70 -0.35
C ALA A 271 -9.25 9.31 -0.20
N PRO A 272 -8.49 8.27 0.13
CA PRO A 272 -9.02 6.93 0.34
C PRO A 272 -9.78 6.81 1.69
N PHE A 273 -9.45 7.65 2.67
CA PHE A 273 -10.09 7.75 3.99
C PHE A 273 -10.01 9.18 4.50
N ALA A 274 -10.73 9.50 5.56
CA ALA A 274 -10.69 10.79 6.22
C ALA A 274 -9.41 10.93 7.07
N GLY A 275 -8.73 12.09 6.98
CA GLY A 275 -7.46 12.27 7.69
C GLY A 275 -6.87 13.65 7.48
N ILE A 276 -5.61 13.82 7.89
CA ILE A 276 -4.85 15.05 7.76
C ILE A 276 -3.78 14.89 6.69
N ALA A 277 -3.76 15.81 5.72
CA ALA A 277 -2.75 15.84 4.67
C ALA A 277 -1.45 16.44 5.21
N THR A 278 -0.32 15.73 5.03
CA THR A 278 1.01 16.15 5.50
C THR A 278 2.04 16.08 4.39
N ASN A 279 3.03 16.99 4.42
CA ASN A 279 4.07 17.12 3.39
C ASN A 279 3.50 17.52 2.01
N VAL A 280 2.42 18.27 1.98
CA VAL A 280 1.76 18.77 0.75
C VAL A 280 2.69 19.65 -0.09
N PRO A 281 3.59 20.50 0.47
CA PRO A 281 4.52 21.30 -0.33
C PRO A 281 5.49 20.49 -1.20
N SER A 282 5.53 19.16 -1.04
CA SER A 282 6.33 18.28 -1.91
C SER A 282 5.83 18.27 -3.36
N ILE A 283 4.56 18.67 -3.62
CA ILE A 283 3.99 18.84 -4.94
C ILE A 283 3.54 20.27 -5.17
N ALA A 284 3.60 20.71 -6.43
CA ALA A 284 3.12 22.03 -6.87
C ALA A 284 2.60 21.94 -8.29
N PRO A 285 1.69 22.84 -8.71
CA PRO A 285 1.29 22.95 -10.10
C PRO A 285 2.48 23.08 -11.05
N GLY A 286 2.48 22.34 -12.14
CA GLY A 286 3.59 22.25 -13.09
C GLY A 286 4.61 21.16 -12.78
N LYS A 287 4.61 20.56 -11.61
CA LYS A 287 5.50 19.43 -11.28
C LYS A 287 5.05 18.15 -11.99
N TYR A 288 5.99 17.43 -12.58
CA TYR A 288 5.74 16.11 -13.15
C TYR A 288 5.79 15.04 -12.04
N LEU A 289 4.76 14.21 -11.96
CA LEU A 289 4.69 13.04 -11.10
C LEU A 289 4.74 11.77 -11.96
N ALA A 290 5.66 10.88 -11.62
CA ALA A 290 5.68 9.54 -12.20
C ALA A 290 4.66 8.64 -11.48
N ALA A 291 4.14 7.64 -12.18
CA ALA A 291 3.27 6.63 -11.59
C ALA A 291 3.94 5.96 -10.37
N SER A 292 3.15 5.67 -9.34
CA SER A 292 3.59 5.08 -8.07
C SER A 292 4.52 5.96 -7.22
N THR A 293 4.77 7.21 -7.62
CA THR A 293 5.52 8.15 -6.78
C THR A 293 4.60 8.75 -5.72
N THR A 294 5.00 8.68 -4.46
CA THR A 294 4.28 9.33 -3.37
C THR A 294 4.33 10.85 -3.53
N ALA A 295 3.16 11.47 -3.63
CA ALA A 295 3.00 12.90 -3.71
C ALA A 295 3.15 13.55 -2.33
N PHE A 296 2.40 13.08 -1.36
CA PHE A 296 2.41 13.48 0.05
C PHE A 296 1.76 12.37 0.90
N TYR A 297 1.57 12.59 2.19
CA TYR A 297 1.01 11.59 3.08
C TYR A 297 -0.34 12.01 3.63
N LEU A 298 -1.20 11.03 3.85
CA LEU A 298 -2.47 11.17 4.56
C LEU A 298 -2.37 10.37 5.84
N VAL A 299 -2.61 11.03 6.98
CA VAL A 299 -2.61 10.44 8.32
C VAL A 299 -4.06 10.32 8.79
N ALA A 300 -4.51 9.11 9.10
CA ALA A 300 -5.85 8.85 9.58
C ALA A 300 -6.11 9.52 10.94
N THR A 301 -7.34 9.93 11.18
CA THR A 301 -7.75 10.54 12.45
C THR A 301 -8.73 9.71 13.27
N ASP A 302 -9.26 8.66 12.69
CA ASP A 302 -10.25 7.76 13.26
C ASP A 302 -9.65 6.53 13.95
N HIS A 303 -8.42 6.15 13.57
CA HIS A 303 -7.69 5.04 14.14
C HIS A 303 -6.31 5.48 14.61
N VAL A 304 -6.19 5.71 15.91
CA VAL A 304 -4.97 6.17 16.57
C VAL A 304 -4.62 5.19 17.68
N TRP A 305 -3.37 4.80 17.78
CA TRP A 305 -2.87 3.93 18.85
C TRP A 305 -1.59 4.48 19.45
N VAL A 306 -1.18 3.90 20.55
CA VAL A 306 0.10 4.21 21.20
C VAL A 306 1.01 3.02 21.09
N ASP A 307 2.16 3.21 20.48
CA ASP A 307 3.23 2.25 20.45
C ASP A 307 4.21 2.55 21.59
N ALA A 308 4.28 1.62 22.55
CA ALA A 308 5.08 1.78 23.75
C ALA A 308 6.20 0.75 23.77
N ASN A 309 7.43 1.21 24.02
CA ASN A 309 8.66 0.41 24.05
C ASN A 309 9.17 0.23 25.49
N PRO A 310 8.50 -0.56 26.33
CA PRO A 310 8.98 -0.84 27.68
C PRO A 310 10.20 -1.76 27.66
N LYS A 311 10.99 -1.72 28.72
CA LYS A 311 12.10 -2.65 28.89
C LYS A 311 11.58 -4.08 29.04
N GLU A 312 12.33 -5.07 28.55
CA GLU A 312 11.97 -6.50 28.61
C GLU A 312 11.56 -6.96 30.03
N THR A 313 12.27 -6.48 31.05
CA THR A 313 11.98 -6.78 32.45
C THR A 313 10.61 -6.28 32.93
N GLN A 314 10.07 -5.25 32.27
CA GLN A 314 8.78 -4.65 32.60
C GLN A 314 7.60 -5.39 31.93
N LEU A 315 7.86 -6.11 30.83
CA LEU A 315 6.85 -6.88 30.11
C LEU A 315 6.36 -8.14 30.83
N THR A 316 7.03 -8.55 31.92
CA THR A 316 6.72 -9.79 32.63
C THR A 316 5.26 -9.91 33.05
N TYR A 317 4.62 -8.81 33.42
CA TYR A 317 3.25 -8.76 33.93
C TYR A 317 2.25 -8.13 32.97
N VAL A 318 2.68 -7.69 31.79
CA VAL A 318 1.81 -7.11 30.76
C VAL A 318 1.10 -8.21 29.98
N ARG A 319 -0.20 -8.08 29.80
CA ARG A 319 -1.03 -9.01 29.01
C ARG A 319 -1.96 -8.23 28.11
N THR A 320 -2.28 -8.81 26.95
CA THR A 320 -3.32 -8.28 26.07
C THR A 320 -4.66 -8.17 26.80
N GLY A 321 -5.39 -7.09 26.55
CA GLY A 321 -6.66 -6.79 27.20
C GLY A 321 -6.54 -6.04 28.54
N GLN A 322 -5.32 -5.77 29.05
CA GLN A 322 -5.14 -4.93 30.24
C GLN A 322 -5.45 -3.47 29.93
N GLN A 323 -6.06 -2.78 30.88
CA GLN A 323 -6.28 -1.35 30.81
C GLN A 323 -4.96 -0.60 31.04
N VAL A 324 -4.76 0.45 30.27
CA VAL A 324 -3.63 1.37 30.36
C VAL A 324 -4.14 2.80 30.42
N ALA A 325 -3.42 3.62 31.18
CA ALA A 325 -3.60 5.06 31.21
C ALA A 325 -2.46 5.69 30.40
N VAL A 326 -2.80 6.60 29.50
CA VAL A 326 -1.88 7.33 28.67
C VAL A 326 -1.99 8.80 28.98
N SER A 327 -0.88 9.43 29.35
CA SER A 327 -0.77 10.89 29.49
C SER A 327 0.13 11.41 28.37
N VAL A 328 -0.23 12.55 27.81
CA VAL A 328 0.57 13.23 26.77
C VAL A 328 1.06 14.55 27.35
N ASP A 329 2.37 14.79 27.30
CA ASP A 329 3.01 15.96 27.93
C ASP A 329 2.41 17.30 27.49
N THR A 330 1.98 17.38 26.23
CA THR A 330 1.33 18.58 25.68
C THR A 330 -0.03 18.85 26.31
N TYR A 331 -0.69 17.83 26.87
CA TYR A 331 -2.03 17.90 27.47
C TYR A 331 -2.00 17.32 28.88
N SER A 332 -1.22 17.92 29.76
CA SER A 332 -0.94 17.43 31.12
C SER A 332 -2.19 17.21 32.00
N ASP A 333 -3.30 17.86 31.69
CA ASP A 333 -4.56 17.76 32.43
C ASP A 333 -5.51 16.68 31.90
N LEU A 334 -5.11 15.95 30.83
CA LEU A 334 -5.91 14.91 30.19
C LEU A 334 -5.24 13.55 30.31
N GLU A 335 -5.99 12.58 30.76
CA GLU A 335 -5.59 11.18 30.82
C GLU A 335 -6.51 10.37 29.90
N TRP A 336 -5.92 9.66 28.98
CA TRP A 336 -6.65 8.76 28.07
C TRP A 336 -6.56 7.33 28.58
N HIS A 337 -7.66 6.60 28.46
CA HIS A 337 -7.71 5.20 28.81
C HIS A 337 -7.76 4.35 27.55
N GLY A 338 -6.89 3.34 27.51
CA GLY A 338 -6.82 2.38 26.43
C GLY A 338 -6.72 0.96 26.94
N THR A 339 -6.59 0.03 26.02
CA THR A 339 -6.33 -1.39 26.33
C THR A 339 -5.12 -1.86 25.54
N VAL A 340 -4.31 -2.74 26.13
CA VAL A 340 -3.22 -3.41 25.42
C VAL A 340 -3.82 -4.30 24.34
N GLU A 341 -3.62 -3.97 23.09
CA GLU A 341 -4.12 -4.73 21.95
C GLU A 341 -3.20 -5.91 21.63
N SER A 342 -1.91 -5.66 21.53
CA SER A 342 -0.92 -6.67 21.17
C SER A 342 0.42 -6.41 21.86
N ILE A 343 1.23 -7.44 21.95
CA ILE A 343 2.64 -7.36 22.41
C ILE A 343 3.46 -7.98 21.31
N SER A 344 4.30 -7.17 20.66
CA SER A 344 5.21 -7.64 19.62
C SER A 344 6.40 -8.34 20.26
N PRO A 345 6.79 -9.52 19.81
CA PRO A 345 8.09 -10.08 20.17
C PRO A 345 9.18 -9.20 19.54
N ALA A 346 10.20 -8.84 20.35
CA ALA A 346 11.34 -8.05 19.89
C ALA A 346 12.20 -8.85 18.89
#